data_3d87cf3d492216441b0cfaa0fb7461fb
#
_entry.id   3d87cf3d492216441b0cfaa0fb7461fb
#
_cell.length_a   1.000
_cell.length_b   1.000
_cell.length_c   1.000
_cell.angle_alpha   90.00
_cell.angle_beta   90.00
_cell.angle_gamma   90.00
#
_symmetry.space_group_name_H-M   'P 1'
#
loop_
_entity.id
_entity.type
_entity.pdbx_description
1 polymer ?
#
loop_
_entity_poly.entity_id
_entity_poly.type
_entity_poly.pdbx_seq_one_letter_code
_entity_poly.pdbx_strand_id
1 'polypeptide(L)'
;MGQLNVAVVSAERALWRGTAKSVVAKTPEGEMGILPGHEPVLALLVESPMRIELEDGSSLLVAVHGGFFSVDSDNVNVIAATAEMAESIDLKRAQAALERAQSAAGTDEQAASALRRAETRISVAGVAKGVSSH
;
A
#
# COMPACT_ATOMS: atom_id res chain seq x y z
N MET A 1 -21.97 9.39 -11.85
CA MET A 1 -20.69 9.44 -11.20
C MET A 1 -19.91 8.17 -11.43
N GLY A 2 -18.67 8.31 -11.81
CA GLY A 2 -17.82 7.17 -12.08
C GLY A 2 -17.35 6.46 -10.82
N GLN A 3 -16.97 5.22 -11.00
CA GLN A 3 -16.30 4.42 -9.98
C GLN A 3 -15.04 3.85 -10.59
N LEU A 4 -14.09 3.54 -9.72
CA LEU A 4 -12.91 2.79 -10.13
C LEU A 4 -13.13 1.31 -9.86
N ASN A 5 -12.70 0.48 -10.78
CA ASN A 5 -12.65 -0.97 -10.57
C ASN A 5 -11.22 -1.28 -10.16
N VAL A 6 -11.03 -1.71 -8.93
CA VAL A 6 -9.70 -1.88 -8.35
C VAL A 6 -9.40 -3.35 -8.10
N ALA A 7 -8.24 -3.79 -8.51
CA ALA A 7 -7.73 -5.12 -8.20
C ALA A 7 -6.35 -4.97 -7.58
N VAL A 8 -6.13 -5.61 -6.45
CA VAL A 8 -4.84 -5.65 -5.78
C VAL A 8 -4.38 -7.10 -5.76
N VAL A 9 -3.30 -7.37 -6.47
CA VAL A 9 -2.74 -8.73 -6.55
C VAL A 9 -1.27 -8.71 -6.17
N SER A 10 -0.82 -9.82 -5.60
CA SER A 10 0.60 -10.05 -5.37
C SER A 10 1.03 -11.24 -6.23
N ALA A 11 2.31 -11.56 -6.21
CA ALA A 11 2.84 -12.70 -6.95
C ALA A 11 2.16 -14.02 -6.55
N GLU A 12 1.64 -14.09 -5.35
CA GLU A 12 1.08 -15.33 -4.81
C GLU A 12 -0.42 -15.45 -4.96
N ARG A 13 -1.16 -14.31 -4.95
CA ARG A 13 -2.62 -14.37 -4.95
C ARG A 13 -3.25 -13.00 -5.19
N ALA A 14 -4.53 -13.02 -5.52
CA ALA A 14 -5.36 -11.82 -5.51
C ALA A 14 -5.72 -11.51 -4.06
N LEU A 15 -5.47 -10.28 -3.64
CA LEU A 15 -5.72 -9.84 -2.27
C LEU A 15 -7.07 -9.19 -2.11
N TRP A 16 -7.48 -8.39 -3.10
CA TRP A 16 -8.74 -7.66 -3.02
C TRP A 16 -9.20 -7.24 -4.41
N ARG A 17 -10.51 -7.25 -4.60
CA ARG A 17 -11.15 -6.69 -5.79
C ARG A 17 -12.42 -6.01 -5.36
N GLY A 18 -12.70 -4.88 -5.96
CA GLY A 18 -13.93 -4.16 -5.68
C GLY A 18 -13.98 -2.84 -6.39
N THR A 19 -15.00 -2.06 -6.06
CA THR A 19 -15.16 -0.71 -6.59
C THR A 19 -14.75 0.30 -5.55
N ALA A 20 -14.26 1.45 -5.99
CA ALA A 20 -13.77 2.48 -5.11
C ALA A 20 -14.05 3.87 -5.67
N LYS A 21 -14.06 4.86 -4.79
CA LYS A 21 -14.17 6.27 -5.17
C LYS A 21 -12.81 6.81 -5.57
N SER A 22 -11.76 6.40 -4.88
CA SER A 22 -10.40 6.86 -5.16
C SER A 22 -9.37 5.89 -4.63
N VAL A 23 -8.17 6.02 -5.17
CA VAL A 23 -7.00 5.27 -4.70
C VAL A 23 -5.86 6.27 -4.55
N VAL A 24 -5.16 6.21 -3.41
CA VAL A 24 -3.96 7.02 -3.19
C VAL A 24 -2.78 6.08 -3.09
N ALA A 25 -1.84 6.25 -3.99
CA ALA A 25 -0.63 5.41 -4.07
C ALA A 25 0.61 6.29 -4.05
N LYS A 26 1.73 5.74 -3.62
CA LYS A 26 2.97 6.49 -3.58
C LYS A 26 3.95 5.97 -4.62
N THR A 27 4.45 6.89 -5.42
CA THR A 27 5.41 6.61 -6.49
C THR A 27 6.74 7.25 -6.14
N PRO A 28 7.82 6.93 -6.87
CA PRO A 28 9.10 7.61 -6.66
C PRO A 28 9.02 9.14 -6.81
N GLU A 29 8.01 9.64 -7.51
CA GLU A 29 7.84 11.08 -7.71
C GLU A 29 6.93 11.72 -6.67
N GLY A 30 6.35 10.92 -5.79
CA GLY A 30 5.46 11.39 -4.74
C GLY A 30 4.12 10.67 -4.75
N GLU A 31 3.22 11.17 -3.92
CA GLU A 31 1.89 10.61 -3.78
C GLU A 31 1.03 10.91 -4.99
N MET A 32 0.26 9.93 -5.46
CA MET A 32 -0.63 10.09 -6.59
C MET A 32 -2.04 9.69 -6.20
N GLY A 33 -2.99 10.59 -6.41
CA GLY A 33 -4.41 10.30 -6.21
C GLY A 33 -5.06 9.93 -7.53
N ILE A 34 -5.81 8.83 -7.54
CA ILE A 34 -6.49 8.34 -8.73
C ILE A 34 -7.99 8.43 -8.51
N LEU A 35 -8.65 9.16 -9.40
CA LEU A 35 -10.10 9.35 -9.38
C LEU A 35 -10.69 8.79 -10.67
N PRO A 36 -12.01 8.51 -10.71
CA PRO A 36 -12.66 8.13 -11.96
C PRO A 36 -12.38 9.17 -13.04
N GLY A 37 -12.11 8.70 -14.25
CA GLY A 37 -11.75 9.57 -15.36
C GLY A 37 -10.26 9.85 -15.47
N HIS A 38 -9.44 9.28 -14.62
CA HIS A 38 -7.99 9.48 -14.66
C HIS A 38 -7.41 8.99 -15.99
N GLU A 39 -6.44 9.72 -16.50
CA GLU A 39 -5.75 9.32 -17.71
C GLU A 39 -5.02 7.98 -17.52
N PRO A 40 -4.85 7.20 -18.59
CA PRO A 40 -4.06 5.98 -18.49
C PRO A 40 -2.66 6.27 -17.98
N VAL A 41 -2.21 5.44 -17.05
CA VAL A 41 -0.88 5.59 -16.47
C VAL A 41 -0.35 4.23 -16.04
N LEU A 42 0.94 4.07 -16.12
CA LEU A 42 1.67 2.95 -15.56
C LEU A 42 2.79 3.54 -14.72
N ALA A 43 2.80 3.21 -13.43
CA ALA A 43 3.77 3.80 -12.51
C ALA A 43 4.28 2.76 -11.52
N LEU A 44 5.50 3.00 -11.06
CA LEU A 44 6.10 2.17 -10.02
C LEU A 44 5.53 2.56 -8.66
N LEU A 45 5.44 1.57 -7.78
CA LEU A 45 5.05 1.78 -6.38
C LEU A 45 6.28 1.70 -5.51
N VAL A 46 6.40 2.64 -4.57
CA VAL A 46 7.42 2.55 -3.55
C VAL A 46 6.84 1.84 -2.32
N GLU A 47 7.70 1.38 -1.45
CA GLU A 47 7.35 0.80 -0.16
C GLU A 47 6.52 1.80 0.64
N SER A 48 5.22 1.56 0.80
CA SER A 48 4.35 2.56 1.42
C SER A 48 2.95 2.02 1.70
N PRO A 49 2.19 2.70 2.56
CA PRO A 49 0.75 2.45 2.66
C PRO A 49 0.05 2.93 1.40
N MET A 50 -0.91 2.14 0.93
CA MET A 50 -1.81 2.55 -0.14
C MET A 50 -3.22 2.63 0.45
N ARG A 51 -3.97 3.66 0.08
CA ARG A 51 -5.33 3.84 0.59
C ARG A 51 -6.35 3.72 -0.54
N ILE A 52 -7.38 2.92 -0.29
CA ILE A 52 -8.49 2.76 -1.22
C ILE A 52 -9.73 3.28 -0.51
N GLU A 53 -10.33 4.33 -1.04
CA GLU A 53 -11.57 4.87 -0.47
C GLU A 53 -12.77 4.22 -1.13
N LEU A 54 -13.62 3.61 -0.34
CA LEU A 54 -14.78 2.89 -0.81
C LEU A 54 -16.00 3.80 -0.95
N GLU A 55 -17.00 3.31 -1.65
CA GLU A 55 -18.23 4.08 -1.92
C GLU A 55 -18.97 4.50 -0.67
N ASP A 56 -18.89 3.71 0.40
CA ASP A 56 -19.56 4.00 1.67
C ASP A 56 -18.80 4.99 2.55
N GLY A 57 -17.67 5.51 2.08
CA GLY A 57 -16.87 6.46 2.84
C GLY A 57 -15.80 5.82 3.70
N SER A 58 -15.78 4.49 3.80
CA SER A 58 -14.71 3.82 4.55
C SER A 58 -13.45 3.71 3.70
N SER A 59 -12.33 3.41 4.34
CA SER A 59 -11.04 3.27 3.66
C SER A 59 -10.42 1.91 3.96
N LEU A 60 -9.79 1.34 2.94
CA LEU A 60 -8.94 0.16 3.11
C LEU A 60 -7.49 0.61 3.02
N LEU A 61 -6.68 0.10 3.91
CA LEU A 61 -5.24 0.35 3.89
C LEU A 61 -4.51 -0.93 3.54
N VAL A 62 -3.55 -0.81 2.64
CA VAL A 62 -2.76 -1.94 2.16
C VAL A 62 -1.29 -1.56 2.28
N ALA A 63 -0.51 -2.42 2.92
CA ALA A 63 0.94 -2.26 2.94
C ALA A 63 1.49 -2.83 1.64
N VAL A 64 2.02 -1.98 0.77
CA VAL A 64 2.56 -2.38 -0.53
C VAL A 64 4.07 -2.37 -0.45
N HIS A 65 4.67 -3.49 -0.81
CA HIS A 65 6.13 -3.65 -0.72
C HIS A 65 6.72 -3.73 -2.13
N GLY A 66 6.62 -2.60 -2.84
CA GLY A 66 7.11 -2.50 -4.21
C GLY A 66 6.11 -3.02 -5.23
N GLY A 67 6.44 -2.90 -6.49
CA GLY A 67 5.59 -3.31 -7.60
C GLY A 67 5.24 -2.14 -8.48
N PHE A 68 4.09 -2.24 -9.13
CA PHE A 68 3.60 -1.17 -9.99
C PHE A 68 2.08 -1.20 -10.06
N PHE A 69 1.52 -0.11 -10.57
CA PHE A 69 0.08 -0.07 -10.82
C PHE A 69 -0.19 0.51 -12.21
N SER A 70 -1.32 0.13 -12.77
CA SER A 70 -1.78 0.67 -14.02
C SER A 70 -3.20 1.19 -13.88
N VAL A 71 -3.51 2.24 -14.61
CA VAL A 71 -4.85 2.83 -14.68
C VAL A 71 -5.22 2.92 -16.14
N ASP A 72 -6.38 2.39 -16.49
CA ASP A 72 -6.90 2.50 -17.85
C ASP A 72 -8.41 2.30 -17.80
N SER A 73 -9.15 3.28 -18.35
CA SER A 73 -10.61 3.21 -18.44
C SER A 73 -11.26 2.89 -17.09
N ASP A 74 -10.81 3.57 -16.04
CA ASP A 74 -11.28 3.39 -14.65
C ASP A 74 -10.95 2.03 -14.04
N ASN A 75 -10.10 1.25 -14.67
CA ASN A 75 -9.60 0.00 -14.10
C ASN A 75 -8.23 0.27 -13.49
N VAL A 76 -8.11 0.04 -12.19
CA VAL A 76 -6.85 0.20 -11.46
C VAL A 76 -6.36 -1.19 -11.08
N ASN A 77 -5.21 -1.56 -11.60
CA ASN A 77 -4.59 -2.84 -11.28
C ASN A 77 -3.30 -2.59 -10.52
N VAL A 78 -3.27 -3.04 -9.29
CA VAL A 78 -2.09 -2.94 -8.43
C VAL A 78 -1.43 -4.31 -8.40
N ILE A 79 -0.21 -4.38 -8.90
CA ILE A 79 0.55 -5.63 -8.96
C ILE A 79 1.77 -5.44 -8.08
N ALA A 80 1.66 -5.89 -6.85
CA ALA A 80 2.70 -5.72 -5.85
C ALA A 80 3.61 -6.93 -5.81
N ALA A 81 4.89 -6.69 -5.53
CA ALA A 81 5.81 -7.79 -5.26
C ALA A 81 5.31 -8.54 -4.02
N THR A 82 4.96 -7.79 -2.99
CA THR A 82 4.30 -8.31 -1.79
C THR A 82 3.33 -7.24 -1.30
N ALA A 83 2.17 -7.66 -0.83
CA ALA A 83 1.21 -6.73 -0.25
C ALA A 83 0.46 -7.41 0.89
N GLU A 84 0.05 -6.59 1.87
CA GLU A 84 -0.66 -7.09 3.04
C GLU A 84 -1.81 -6.14 3.36
N MET A 85 -3.00 -6.71 3.55
CA MET A 85 -4.13 -5.95 4.07
C MET A 85 -3.87 -5.63 5.55
N ALA A 86 -4.37 -4.50 6.03
CA ALA A 86 -4.14 -4.05 7.40
C ALA A 86 -4.46 -5.13 8.44
N GLU A 87 -5.58 -5.81 8.28
CA GLU A 87 -6.03 -6.83 9.23
C GLU A 87 -5.17 -8.08 9.25
N SER A 88 -4.33 -8.28 8.24
CA SER A 88 -3.41 -9.43 8.16
C SER A 88 -2.06 -9.12 8.81
N ILE A 89 -1.83 -7.90 9.23
CA ILE A 89 -0.54 -7.49 9.79
C ILE A 89 -0.53 -7.70 11.29
N ASP A 90 0.47 -8.44 11.76
CA ASP A 90 0.74 -8.60 13.19
C ASP A 90 1.56 -7.40 13.66
N LEU A 91 0.92 -6.49 14.39
CA LEU A 91 1.55 -5.25 14.81
C LEU A 91 2.76 -5.48 15.72
N LYS A 92 2.66 -6.43 16.67
CA LYS A 92 3.78 -6.73 17.56
C LYS A 92 4.99 -7.24 16.80
N ARG A 93 4.74 -8.13 15.83
CA ARG A 93 5.80 -8.68 15.01
C ARG A 93 6.42 -7.61 14.12
N ALA A 94 5.61 -6.71 13.59
CA ALA A 94 6.09 -5.60 12.79
C ALA A 94 6.95 -4.64 13.62
N GLN A 95 6.55 -4.37 14.86
CA GLN A 95 7.32 -3.52 15.77
C GLN A 95 8.67 -4.16 16.13
N ALA A 96 8.69 -5.47 16.38
CA ALA A 96 9.94 -6.18 16.63
C ALA A 96 10.87 -6.15 15.40
N ALA A 97 10.29 -6.29 14.21
CA ALA A 97 11.06 -6.19 12.97
C ALA A 97 11.63 -4.78 12.77
N LEU A 98 10.86 -3.75 13.16
CA LEU A 98 11.33 -2.37 13.10
C LEU A 98 12.57 -2.17 13.99
N GLU A 99 12.51 -2.64 15.23
CA GLU A 99 13.64 -2.51 16.14
C GLU A 99 14.88 -3.19 15.59
N ARG A 100 14.73 -4.40 15.05
CA ARG A 100 15.87 -5.12 14.44
C ARG A 100 16.45 -4.35 13.25
N ALA A 101 15.57 -3.83 12.41
CA ALA A 101 15.98 -3.09 11.21
C ALA A 101 16.66 -1.77 11.57
N GLN A 102 16.18 -1.08 12.60
CA GLN A 102 16.80 0.16 13.07
C GLN A 102 18.20 -0.08 13.59
N SER A 103 18.42 -1.18 14.29
CA SER A 103 19.75 -1.54 14.80
C SER A 103 20.73 -1.84 13.68
N ALA A 104 20.24 -2.35 12.56
CA ALA A 104 21.09 -2.72 11.41
C ALA A 104 21.12 -1.66 10.31
N ALA A 105 20.25 -0.66 10.40
CA ALA A 105 20.14 0.36 9.35
C ALA A 105 21.45 1.09 9.15
N GLY A 106 21.82 1.29 7.89
CA GLY A 106 23.07 1.91 7.54
C GLY A 106 24.20 0.92 7.30
N THR A 107 23.99 -0.37 7.62
CA THR A 107 24.99 -1.39 7.37
C THR A 107 24.95 -1.89 5.93
N ASP A 108 23.75 -2.02 5.36
CA ASP A 108 23.57 -2.44 3.97
C ASP A 108 22.17 -2.11 3.45
N GLU A 109 21.99 -2.39 2.16
CA GLU A 109 20.75 -2.15 1.44
C GLU A 109 19.59 -2.99 1.96
N GLN A 110 19.87 -4.23 2.35
CA GLN A 110 18.84 -5.13 2.87
C GLN A 110 18.28 -4.63 4.20
N ALA A 111 19.14 -4.10 5.05
CA ALA A 111 18.70 -3.54 6.33
C ALA A 111 17.84 -2.31 6.12
N ALA A 112 18.19 -1.43 5.19
CA ALA A 112 17.39 -0.26 4.87
C ALA A 112 16.04 -0.64 4.29
N SER A 113 16.00 -1.65 3.43
CA SER A 113 14.76 -2.15 2.85
C SER A 113 13.85 -2.78 3.92
N ALA A 114 14.44 -3.55 4.84
CA ALA A 114 13.69 -4.16 5.94
C ALA A 114 13.08 -3.09 6.86
N LEU A 115 13.81 -2.00 7.08
CA LEU A 115 13.31 -0.88 7.86
C LEU A 115 12.08 -0.27 7.21
N ARG A 116 12.15 0.01 5.93
CA ARG A 116 11.01 0.58 5.19
C ARG A 116 9.78 -0.32 5.22
N ARG A 117 9.96 -1.64 5.06
CA ARG A 117 8.85 -2.59 5.13
C ARG A 117 8.20 -2.59 6.52
N ALA A 118 9.02 -2.59 7.56
CA ALA A 118 8.50 -2.58 8.93
C ALA A 118 7.74 -1.30 9.23
N GLU A 119 8.26 -0.15 8.81
CA GLU A 119 7.59 1.13 8.98
C GLU A 119 6.25 1.17 8.26
N THR A 120 6.21 0.66 7.03
CA THR A 120 4.98 0.60 6.24
C THR A 120 3.94 -0.28 6.92
N ARG A 121 4.33 -1.46 7.41
CA ARG A 121 3.41 -2.35 8.11
C ARG A 121 2.83 -1.71 9.36
N ILE A 122 3.66 -1.06 10.15
CA ILE A 122 3.22 -0.41 11.37
C ILE A 122 2.25 0.72 11.07
N SER A 123 2.55 1.53 10.05
CA SER A 123 1.69 2.61 9.64
C SER A 123 0.29 2.09 9.26
N VAL A 124 0.24 1.06 8.44
CA VAL A 124 -1.02 0.48 7.98
C VAL A 124 -1.79 -0.16 9.13
N ALA A 125 -1.14 -1.03 9.91
CA ALA A 125 -1.79 -1.74 11.00
C ALA A 125 -2.21 -0.81 12.13
N GLY A 126 -1.38 0.18 12.43
CA GLY A 126 -1.66 1.13 13.50
C GLY A 126 -2.89 1.96 13.21
N VAL A 127 -3.02 2.46 12.00
CA VAL A 127 -4.19 3.25 11.60
C VAL A 127 -5.45 2.38 11.62
N ALA A 128 -5.38 1.16 11.10
CA ALA A 128 -6.53 0.26 11.07
C ALA A 128 -7.02 -0.11 12.47
N LYS A 129 -6.14 -0.11 13.47
CA LYS A 129 -6.48 -0.42 14.86
C LYS A 129 -6.79 0.82 15.68
N GLY A 130 -6.89 1.97 15.04
CA GLY A 130 -7.20 3.22 15.72
C GLY A 130 -6.02 3.86 16.45
N VAL A 131 -4.82 3.37 16.23
CA VAL A 131 -3.61 3.98 16.79
C VAL A 131 -3.21 5.16 15.93
N SER A 132 -2.98 6.31 16.58
CA SER A 132 -2.56 7.51 15.85
C SER A 132 -1.16 7.32 15.28
N SER A 133 -1.01 7.67 14.00
CA SER A 133 0.27 7.59 13.32
C SER A 133 0.93 8.96 13.12
N HIS A 134 0.37 9.97 13.73
CA HIS A 134 0.89 11.35 13.58
C HIS A 134 2.17 11.56 14.30
#